data_670e8c1caffadba2668099016c1e5656
#
_entry.id   670e8c1caffadba2668099016c1e5656
#
_cell.length_a   1.000
_cell.length_b   1.000
_cell.length_c   1.000
_cell.angle_alpha   90.00
_cell.angle_beta   90.00
_cell.angle_gamma   90.00
#
_symmetry.space_group_name_H-M   'P 1'
#
loop_
_entity.id
_entity.type
_entity.pdbx_description
1 polymer ?
#
loop_
_entity_poly.entity_id
_entity_poly.type
_entity_poly.pdbx_seq_one_letter_code
_entity_poly.pdbx_strand_id
1 'polypeptide(L)'
;MTSREDLARYRANWQGEIDGAALYRALADAESQPQLADVYRRLGEVEERHAEHWAERLRAAGAATPPVRPGWRTRVFIWLARRFGPQVVLPTVASFERVDSNRY
;
A
#
# COMPACT_ATOMS: atom_id res chain seq x y z
N MET A 1 -20.97 -6.11 -17.06
CA MET A 1 -20.73 -4.68 -17.03
C MET A 1 -20.30 -4.25 -15.62
N THR A 2 -19.29 -3.42 -15.50
CA THR A 2 -18.76 -3.01 -14.20
C THR A 2 -19.66 -1.95 -13.56
N SER A 3 -20.13 -2.18 -12.33
CA SER A 3 -20.99 -1.25 -11.60
C SER A 3 -20.20 -0.14 -10.93
N ARG A 4 -20.92 0.89 -10.45
CA ARG A 4 -20.31 1.95 -9.64
C ARG A 4 -19.70 1.41 -8.36
N GLU A 5 -20.36 0.42 -7.75
CA GLU A 5 -19.86 -0.21 -6.53
C GLU A 5 -18.57 -0.98 -6.80
N ASP A 6 -18.49 -1.65 -7.94
CA ASP A 6 -17.27 -2.34 -8.35
C ASP A 6 -16.13 -1.37 -8.57
N LEU A 7 -16.40 -0.25 -9.26
CA LEU A 7 -15.38 0.78 -9.48
C LEU A 7 -14.89 1.39 -8.17
N ALA A 8 -15.80 1.67 -7.24
CA ALA A 8 -15.43 2.20 -5.92
C ALA A 8 -14.54 1.20 -5.16
N ARG A 9 -14.88 -0.09 -5.22
CA ARG A 9 -14.08 -1.15 -4.60
C ARG A 9 -12.70 -1.25 -5.23
N TYR A 10 -12.61 -1.19 -6.56
CA TYR A 10 -11.32 -1.25 -7.26
C TYR A 10 -10.44 -0.07 -6.90
N ARG A 11 -11.01 1.14 -6.83
CA ARG A 11 -10.27 2.33 -6.43
C ARG A 11 -9.78 2.25 -4.99
N ALA A 12 -10.62 1.76 -4.08
CA ALA A 12 -10.26 1.59 -2.68
C ALA A 12 -9.14 0.56 -2.52
N ASN A 13 -9.24 -0.57 -3.23
CA ASN A 13 -8.20 -1.60 -3.21
C ASN A 13 -6.90 -1.08 -3.81
N TRP A 14 -6.97 -0.37 -4.93
CA TRP A 14 -5.82 0.25 -5.55
C TRP A 14 -5.13 1.22 -4.59
N GLN A 15 -5.90 2.12 -3.96
CA GLN A 15 -5.33 3.08 -3.00
C GLN A 15 -4.67 2.37 -1.81
N GLY A 16 -5.30 1.31 -1.31
CA GLY A 16 -4.72 0.51 -0.22
C GLY A 16 -3.36 -0.09 -0.59
N GLU A 17 -3.21 -0.56 -1.82
CA GLU A 17 -1.93 -1.10 -2.29
C GLU A 17 -0.88 0.00 -2.48
N ILE A 18 -1.28 1.17 -2.96
CA ILE A 18 -0.40 2.35 -3.06
C ILE A 18 0.09 2.75 -1.68
N ASP A 19 -0.83 2.81 -0.70
CA ASP A 19 -0.49 3.12 0.70
C ASP A 19 0.48 2.10 1.28
N GLY A 20 0.21 0.81 1.06
CA GLY A 20 1.06 -0.27 1.55
C GLY A 20 2.46 -0.20 0.96
N ALA A 21 2.56 0.02 -0.35
CA ALA A 21 3.86 0.14 -1.02
C ALA A 21 4.68 1.30 -0.46
N ALA A 22 4.05 2.47 -0.29
CA ALA A 22 4.71 3.65 0.25
C ALA A 22 5.19 3.41 1.69
N LEU A 23 4.36 2.77 2.50
CA LEU A 23 4.70 2.48 3.89
C LEU A 23 5.86 1.49 3.99
N TYR A 24 5.84 0.41 3.22
CA TYR A 24 6.93 -0.57 3.22
C TYR A 24 8.26 0.04 2.77
N ARG A 25 8.23 0.94 1.78
CA ARG A 25 9.44 1.65 1.36
C ARG A 25 9.99 2.53 2.47
N ALA A 26 9.12 3.24 3.17
CA ALA A 26 9.53 4.07 4.31
C ALA A 26 10.10 3.21 5.43
N LEU A 27 9.51 2.04 5.71
CA LEU A 27 10.03 1.11 6.70
C LEU A 27 11.41 0.60 6.29
N ALA A 28 11.60 0.26 5.01
CA ALA A 28 12.89 -0.18 4.49
C ALA A 28 13.96 0.90 4.69
N ASP A 29 13.62 2.16 4.39
CA ASP A 29 14.55 3.27 4.51
C ASP A 29 14.91 3.55 5.97
N ALA A 30 13.97 3.35 6.89
CA ALA A 30 14.17 3.61 8.31
C ALA A 30 14.82 2.44 9.06
N GLU A 31 14.84 1.25 8.47
CA GLU A 31 15.35 0.05 9.14
C GLU A 31 16.87 -0.03 9.11
N SER A 32 17.47 -0.23 10.27
CA SER A 32 18.92 -0.33 10.41
C SER A 32 19.49 -1.70 10.07
N GLN A 33 18.68 -2.75 10.15
CA GLN A 33 19.11 -4.12 9.84
C GLN A 33 18.94 -4.38 8.35
N PRO A 34 20.04 -4.60 7.57
CA PRO A 34 19.93 -4.74 6.12
C PRO A 34 19.02 -5.87 5.65
N GLN A 35 19.01 -6.98 6.36
CA GLN A 35 18.18 -8.14 6.00
C GLN A 35 16.70 -7.82 6.15
N LEU A 36 16.32 -7.12 7.21
CA LEU A 36 14.95 -6.72 7.44
C LEU A 36 14.50 -5.62 6.49
N ALA A 37 15.40 -4.67 6.22
CA ALA A 37 15.15 -3.64 5.21
C ALA A 37 14.84 -4.26 3.84
N ASP A 38 15.57 -5.33 3.49
CA ASP A 38 15.36 -6.04 2.23
C ASP A 38 13.98 -6.71 2.19
N VAL A 39 13.55 -7.29 3.30
CA VAL A 39 12.19 -7.86 3.41
C VAL A 39 11.15 -6.79 3.17
N TYR A 40 11.29 -5.62 3.77
CA TYR A 40 10.34 -4.51 3.56
C TYR A 40 10.32 -4.06 2.10
N ARG A 41 11.47 -3.99 1.42
CA ARG A 41 11.51 -3.63 -0.02
C ARG A 41 10.75 -4.63 -0.85
N ARG A 42 10.93 -5.92 -0.59
CA ARG A 42 10.23 -6.98 -1.32
C ARG A 42 8.73 -6.94 -1.10
N LEU A 43 8.30 -6.66 0.13
CA LEU A 43 6.88 -6.49 0.43
C LEU A 43 6.31 -5.27 -0.32
N GLY A 44 7.06 -4.19 -0.39
CA GLY A 44 6.68 -3.02 -1.18
C GLY A 44 6.51 -3.32 -2.66
N GLU A 45 7.41 -4.13 -3.23
CA GLU A 45 7.31 -4.56 -4.64
C GLU A 45 6.08 -5.40 -4.88
N VAL A 46 5.72 -6.28 -3.94
CA VAL A 46 4.49 -7.08 -4.02
C VAL A 46 3.27 -6.16 -4.03
N GLU A 47 3.24 -5.17 -3.15
CA GLU A 47 2.13 -4.21 -3.10
C GLU A 47 2.01 -3.41 -4.41
N GLU A 48 3.14 -3.06 -5.02
CA GLU A 48 3.12 -2.37 -6.32
C GLU A 48 2.51 -3.24 -7.42
N ARG A 49 2.81 -4.53 -7.43
CA ARG A 49 2.21 -5.45 -8.40
C ARG A 49 0.71 -5.59 -8.17
N HIS A 50 0.28 -5.62 -6.90
CA HIS A 50 -1.15 -5.63 -6.57
C HIS A 50 -1.84 -4.34 -7.03
N ALA A 51 -1.18 -3.20 -6.83
CA ALA A 51 -1.71 -1.91 -7.30
C ALA A 51 -1.90 -1.92 -8.82
N GLU A 52 -0.93 -2.45 -9.56
CA GLU A 52 -1.04 -2.55 -11.02
C GLU A 52 -2.20 -3.46 -11.45
N HIS A 53 -2.44 -4.55 -10.72
CA HIS A 53 -3.59 -5.41 -10.95
C HIS A 53 -4.91 -4.62 -10.87
N TRP A 54 -5.08 -3.81 -9.83
CA TRP A 54 -6.29 -3.00 -9.68
C TRP A 54 -6.37 -1.86 -10.69
N ALA A 55 -5.21 -1.27 -11.05
CA ALA A 55 -5.14 -0.25 -12.10
C ALA A 55 -5.62 -0.81 -13.44
N GLU A 56 -5.21 -2.03 -13.78
CA GLU A 56 -5.66 -2.69 -15.01
C GLU A 56 -7.16 -2.95 -15.01
N ARG A 57 -7.71 -3.35 -13.87
CA ARG A 57 -9.16 -3.53 -13.75
C ARG A 57 -9.92 -2.22 -13.95
N LEU A 58 -9.39 -1.12 -13.41
CA LEU A 58 -9.99 0.20 -13.62
C LEU A 58 -9.94 0.60 -15.10
N ARG A 59 -8.78 0.42 -15.74
CA ARG A 59 -8.64 0.74 -17.17
C ARG A 59 -9.55 -0.10 -18.05
N ALA A 60 -9.66 -1.40 -17.75
CA ALA A 60 -10.55 -2.30 -18.49
C ALA A 60 -12.02 -1.89 -18.36
N ALA A 61 -12.39 -1.26 -17.25
CA ALA A 61 -13.73 -0.74 -17.02
C ALA A 61 -13.93 0.67 -17.59
N GLY A 62 -12.93 1.23 -18.26
CA GLY A 62 -13.00 2.57 -18.83
C GLY A 62 -12.81 3.69 -17.82
N ALA A 63 -12.34 3.37 -16.61
CA ALA A 63 -12.13 4.36 -15.56
C ALA A 63 -10.66 4.82 -15.53
N ALA A 64 -10.45 6.09 -15.22
CA ALA A 64 -9.10 6.61 -15.01
C ALA A 64 -8.59 6.20 -13.63
N THR A 65 -7.27 5.96 -13.51
CA THR A 65 -6.65 5.76 -12.21
C THR A 65 -6.38 7.14 -11.58
N PRO A 66 -6.61 7.28 -10.25
CA PRO A 66 -6.25 8.52 -9.57
C PRO A 66 -4.72 8.72 -9.54
N PRO A 67 -4.24 9.92 -9.18
CA PRO A 67 -2.81 10.13 -9.03
C PRO A 67 -2.20 9.16 -8.01
N VAL A 68 -1.00 8.67 -8.30
CA VAL A 68 -0.29 7.72 -7.44
C VAL A 68 0.32 8.50 -6.27
N ARG A 69 -0.37 8.50 -5.14
CA ARG A 69 0.15 9.12 -3.91
C ARG A 69 -0.46 8.44 -2.70
N PRO A 70 0.30 8.28 -1.60
CA PRO A 70 -0.28 7.76 -0.36
C PRO A 70 -1.28 8.74 0.24
N GLY A 71 -2.29 8.20 0.93
CA GLY A 71 -3.27 8.99 1.66
C GLY A 71 -2.63 9.71 2.86
N TRP A 72 -3.36 10.67 3.45
CA TRP A 72 -2.81 11.48 4.53
C TRP A 72 -2.47 10.66 5.78
N ARG A 73 -3.26 9.62 6.10
CA ARG A 73 -2.98 8.74 7.25
C ARG A 73 -1.69 7.97 7.04
N THR A 74 -1.49 7.45 5.85
CA THR A 74 -0.27 6.75 5.49
C THR A 74 0.93 7.68 5.58
N ARG A 75 0.79 8.94 5.14
CA ARG A 75 1.87 9.93 5.25
C ARG A 75 2.22 10.22 6.70
N VAL A 76 1.23 10.25 7.60
CA VAL A 76 1.48 10.39 9.04
C VAL A 76 2.30 9.21 9.57
N PHE A 77 1.90 7.97 9.22
CA PHE A 77 2.64 6.78 9.64
C PHE A 77 4.07 6.76 9.07
N ILE A 78 4.25 7.19 7.82
CA ILE A 78 5.58 7.30 7.22
C ILE A 78 6.43 8.28 8.02
N TRP A 79 5.88 9.43 8.38
CA TRP A 79 6.58 10.41 9.21
C TRP A 79 6.98 9.82 10.56
N LEU A 80 6.06 9.10 11.21
CA LEU A 80 6.33 8.44 12.48
C LEU A 80 7.44 7.40 12.37
N ALA A 81 7.41 6.59 11.30
CA ALA A 81 8.44 5.57 11.08
C ALA A 81 9.81 6.20 10.88
N ARG A 82 9.88 7.30 10.12
CA ARG A 82 11.14 8.01 9.87
C ARG A 82 11.66 8.71 11.11
N ARG A 83 10.76 9.23 11.95
CA ARG A 83 11.15 9.99 13.15
C ARG A 83 11.51 9.09 14.32
N PHE A 84 10.79 8.00 14.52
CA PHE A 84 10.88 7.17 15.73
C PHE A 84 11.29 5.72 15.44
N GLY A 85 11.42 5.33 14.18
CA GLY A 85 11.79 3.98 13.78
C GLY A 85 10.61 3.12 13.37
N PRO A 86 10.87 1.99 12.65
CA PRO A 86 9.81 1.14 12.10
C PRO A 86 8.88 0.52 13.14
N GLN A 87 9.40 0.21 14.32
CA GLN A 87 8.65 -0.49 15.36
C GLN A 87 7.41 0.26 15.83
N VAL A 88 7.38 1.58 15.64
CA VAL A 88 6.23 2.41 16.06
C VAL A 88 4.99 2.10 15.23
N VAL A 89 5.16 1.72 13.96
CA VAL A 89 4.05 1.49 13.02
C VAL A 89 3.79 0.03 12.71
N LEU A 90 4.58 -0.91 13.24
CA LEU A 90 4.43 -2.34 12.95
C LEU A 90 3.03 -2.90 13.25
N PRO A 91 2.37 -2.55 14.36
CA PRO A 91 1.00 -3.03 14.58
C PRO A 91 0.02 -2.60 13.49
N THR A 92 0.20 -1.40 12.94
CA THR A 92 -0.63 -0.88 11.84
C THR A 92 -0.36 -1.66 10.55
N VAL A 93 0.89 -2.00 10.27
CA VAL A 93 1.27 -2.82 9.11
C VAL A 93 0.59 -4.19 9.20
N ALA A 94 0.62 -4.84 10.35
CA ALA A 94 -0.05 -6.12 10.57
C ALA A 94 -1.55 -6.02 10.30
N SER A 95 -2.18 -4.90 10.67
CA SER A 95 -3.58 -4.64 10.41
C SER A 95 -3.86 -4.52 8.92
N PHE A 96 -2.99 -3.83 8.16
CA PHE A 96 -3.10 -3.70 6.70
C PHE A 96 -3.04 -5.07 6.02
N GLU A 97 -2.13 -5.93 6.44
CA GLU A 97 -1.99 -7.27 5.86
C GLU A 97 -3.25 -8.11 6.07
N ARG A 98 -3.89 -8.02 7.24
CA ARG A 98 -5.14 -8.72 7.48
C ARG A 98 -6.26 -8.23 6.57
N VAL A 99 -6.34 -6.93 6.33
CA VAL A 99 -7.33 -6.35 5.41
C VAL A 99 -7.09 -6.85 4.00
N ASP A 100 -5.83 -6.86 3.54
CA ASP A 100 -5.47 -7.35 2.22
C ASP A 100 -5.83 -8.82 2.03
N SER A 101 -5.60 -9.67 3.03
CA SER A 101 -5.97 -11.08 2.97
C SER A 101 -7.47 -11.27 2.74
N ASN A 102 -8.29 -10.37 3.26
CA ASN A 102 -9.75 -10.43 3.12
C ASN A 102 -10.24 -9.85 1.80
N ARG A 103 -9.43 -9.05 1.08
CA ARG A 103 -9.79 -8.49 -0.23
C ARG A 103 -9.74 -9.48 -1.35
N TYR A 104 -8.82 -10.41 -1.25
CA TYR A 104 -8.55 -11.40 -2.28
C TYR A 104 -9.12 -12.75 -1.86
#